data_56daed401c8c762dd4393f4e35336108
#
_entry.id   56daed401c8c762dd4393f4e35336108
#
_cell.length_a   1.000
_cell.length_b   1.000
_cell.length_c   1.000
_cell.angle_alpha   90.00
_cell.angle_beta   90.00
_cell.angle_gamma   90.00
#
_symmetry.space_group_name_H-M   'P 1'
#
loop_
_entity.id
_entity.type
_entity.pdbx_description
1 polymer ?
#
loop_
_entity_poly.entity_id
_entity_poly.type
_entity_poly.pdbx_seq_one_letter_code
_entity_poly.pdbx_strand_id
1 'polypeptide(L)'
;QWVLLSNMLEIRLYAVSHTRQVYERWDILDLADSDAEYQRFRLILGADNLLGGRTAQLLKDSAGADKAITQALYRDYRQWRQTLIIALAQHNPDSPFASIIEHAQTILDRVLFIAFAEDRELLPAHTLAQAFAQQNAFNPQPVWENFKGLFRFIDKGNPALHIPAYNGGLFRADPVLDSLILPDDACRLFKALGEYDFASEVGVNVLGHIFEQSIT
;
A
#
# COMPACT_ATOMS: atom_id res chain seq x y z
N GLN A 1 -28.77 -9.64 5.08
CA GLN A 1 -28.99 -9.22 6.48
C GLN A 1 -27.85 -8.33 6.93
N TRP A 2 -28.16 -7.36 7.77
CA TRP A 2 -27.25 -6.35 8.31
C TRP A 2 -27.25 -6.41 9.83
N VAL A 3 -26.09 -6.09 10.43
CA VAL A 3 -25.93 -5.90 11.87
C VAL A 3 -25.39 -4.51 12.10
N LEU A 4 -26.10 -3.73 12.91
CA LEU A 4 -25.70 -2.41 13.35
C LEU A 4 -25.26 -2.49 14.81
N LEU A 5 -24.04 -2.03 15.11
CA LEU A 5 -23.53 -1.93 16.46
C LEU A 5 -23.22 -0.45 16.79
N SER A 6 -23.53 -0.03 18.00
CA SER A 6 -23.16 1.30 18.48
C SER A 6 -22.74 1.25 19.96
N ASN A 7 -21.75 2.06 20.31
CA ASN A 7 -21.32 2.31 21.69
C ASN A 7 -21.59 3.75 22.14
N MET A 8 -22.48 4.47 21.46
CA MET A 8 -22.81 5.88 21.64
C MET A 8 -21.72 6.90 21.26
N LEU A 9 -20.57 6.43 20.82
CA LEU A 9 -19.50 7.26 20.26
C LEU A 9 -19.33 6.97 18.76
N GLU A 10 -19.52 5.73 18.39
CA GLU A 10 -19.43 5.30 16.99
C GLU A 10 -20.58 4.35 16.62
N ILE A 11 -20.85 4.28 15.32
CA ILE A 11 -21.80 3.36 14.70
C ILE A 11 -21.04 2.54 13.67
N ARG A 12 -21.21 1.21 13.73
CA ARG A 12 -20.61 0.27 12.79
C ARG A 12 -21.68 -0.60 12.12
N LEU A 13 -21.63 -0.67 10.80
CA LEU A 13 -22.48 -1.53 9.99
C LEU A 13 -21.69 -2.76 9.52
N TYR A 14 -22.29 -3.93 9.67
CA TYR A 14 -21.72 -5.21 9.22
C TYR A 14 -22.69 -5.89 8.27
N ALA A 15 -22.18 -6.48 7.20
CA ALA A 15 -22.93 -7.42 6.40
C ALA A 15 -22.82 -8.82 7.00
N VAL A 16 -23.94 -9.53 7.21
CA VAL A 16 -23.95 -10.87 7.85
C VAL A 16 -23.14 -11.91 7.05
N SER A 17 -23.05 -11.74 5.73
CA SER A 17 -22.23 -12.58 4.86
C SER A 17 -20.72 -12.37 5.03
N HIS A 18 -20.31 -11.28 5.68
CA HIS A 18 -18.91 -10.89 5.88
C HIS A 18 -18.69 -10.40 7.33
N THR A 19 -19.10 -11.20 8.30
CA THR A 19 -19.21 -10.83 9.72
C THR A 19 -17.94 -10.39 10.43
N ARG A 20 -16.77 -10.53 9.80
CA ARG A 20 -15.49 -10.11 10.37
C ARG A 20 -15.00 -8.74 9.85
N GLN A 21 -15.67 -8.18 8.85
CA GLN A 21 -15.31 -6.89 8.29
C GLN A 21 -16.40 -5.88 8.58
N VAL A 22 -16.00 -4.72 9.13
CA VAL A 22 -16.86 -3.54 9.21
C VAL A 22 -17.09 -3.07 7.79
N TYR A 23 -18.36 -2.99 7.37
CA TYR A 23 -18.69 -2.43 6.07
C TYR A 23 -18.58 -0.92 6.08
N GLU A 24 -19.16 -0.29 7.14
CA GLU A 24 -19.13 1.15 7.32
C GLU A 24 -18.94 1.50 8.79
N ARG A 25 -18.29 2.62 9.05
CA ARG A 25 -18.07 3.17 10.37
C ARG A 25 -18.32 4.68 10.35
N TRP A 26 -19.01 5.17 11.35
CA TRP A 26 -19.23 6.60 11.58
C TRP A 26 -18.93 6.94 13.03
N ASP A 27 -18.23 8.04 13.24
CA ASP A 27 -18.13 8.70 14.53
C ASP A 27 -19.36 9.62 14.71
N ILE A 28 -19.97 9.64 15.88
CA ILE A 28 -21.18 10.43 16.12
C ILE A 28 -20.89 11.94 16.10
N LEU A 29 -19.68 12.34 16.51
CA LEU A 29 -19.29 13.75 16.45
C LEU A 29 -19.06 14.20 15.00
N ASP A 30 -18.42 13.37 14.19
CA ASP A 30 -18.21 13.66 12.76
C ASP A 30 -19.53 13.77 12.01
N LEU A 31 -20.55 12.97 12.37
CA LEU A 31 -21.90 13.10 11.81
C LEU A 31 -22.58 14.43 12.17
N ALA A 32 -22.21 15.04 13.30
CA ALA A 32 -22.74 16.32 13.70
C ALA A 32 -22.02 17.50 13.01
N ASP A 33 -20.73 17.34 12.71
CA ASP A 33 -19.87 18.41 12.23
C ASP A 33 -19.70 18.39 10.69
N SER A 34 -19.97 17.26 10.02
CA SER A 34 -19.79 17.08 8.58
C SER A 34 -21.09 16.72 7.87
N ASP A 35 -21.59 17.63 7.02
CA ASP A 35 -22.76 17.37 6.19
C ASP A 35 -22.51 16.20 5.21
N ALA A 36 -21.30 16.05 4.69
CA ALA A 36 -20.93 14.94 3.81
C ALA A 36 -21.04 13.58 4.50
N GLU A 37 -20.52 13.46 5.74
CA GLU A 37 -20.63 12.23 6.52
C GLU A 37 -22.09 11.93 6.90
N TYR A 38 -22.87 12.96 7.21
CA TYR A 38 -24.30 12.81 7.48
C TYR A 38 -25.07 12.34 6.23
N GLN A 39 -24.78 12.88 5.05
CA GLN A 39 -25.41 12.44 3.80
C GLN A 39 -25.02 11.00 3.45
N ARG A 40 -23.77 10.60 3.66
CA ARG A 40 -23.30 9.22 3.48
C ARG A 40 -24.02 8.27 4.46
N PHE A 41 -24.13 8.64 5.72
CA PHE A 41 -24.87 7.89 6.72
C PHE A 41 -26.34 7.69 6.30
N ARG A 42 -27.03 8.75 5.86
CA ARG A 42 -28.40 8.68 5.37
C ARG A 42 -28.55 7.83 4.12
N LEU A 43 -27.59 7.91 3.20
CA LEU A 43 -27.60 7.10 1.97
C LEU A 43 -27.55 5.61 2.30
N ILE A 44 -26.74 5.22 3.26
CA ILE A 44 -26.50 3.82 3.59
C ILE A 44 -27.54 3.26 4.55
N LEU A 45 -27.88 4.00 5.61
CA LEU A 45 -28.77 3.55 6.69
C LEU A 45 -30.20 4.08 6.56
N GLY A 46 -30.49 4.91 5.56
CA GLY A 46 -31.87 5.34 5.31
C GLY A 46 -32.80 4.12 5.14
N ALA A 47 -33.96 4.12 5.81
CA ALA A 47 -34.85 2.96 5.84
C ALA A 47 -35.21 2.45 4.43
N ASP A 48 -35.51 3.37 3.51
CA ASP A 48 -35.85 3.02 2.13
C ASP A 48 -34.69 2.36 1.38
N ASN A 49 -33.45 2.78 1.63
CA ASN A 49 -32.27 2.21 1.01
C ASN A 49 -31.87 0.87 1.64
N LEU A 50 -31.91 0.79 2.97
CA LEU A 50 -31.53 -0.40 3.72
C LEU A 50 -32.54 -1.53 3.50
N LEU A 51 -33.84 -1.23 3.61
CA LEU A 51 -34.93 -2.20 3.45
C LEU A 51 -35.27 -2.45 1.98
N GLY A 52 -35.11 -1.45 1.12
CA GLY A 52 -35.32 -1.54 -0.32
C GLY A 52 -34.22 -2.24 -1.10
N GLY A 53 -33.14 -2.64 -0.43
CA GLY A 53 -32.02 -3.39 -1.04
C GLY A 53 -30.96 -2.55 -1.73
N ARG A 54 -31.08 -1.21 -1.76
CA ARG A 54 -30.08 -0.32 -2.38
C ARG A 54 -28.75 -0.39 -1.67
N THR A 55 -28.75 -0.44 -0.34
CA THR A 55 -27.52 -0.63 0.46
C THR A 55 -26.84 -1.97 0.12
N ALA A 56 -27.62 -3.03 -0.10
CA ALA A 56 -27.06 -4.31 -0.53
C ALA A 56 -26.47 -4.26 -1.95
N GLN A 57 -27.05 -3.46 -2.84
CA GLN A 57 -26.51 -3.26 -4.18
C GLN A 57 -25.21 -2.44 -4.12
N LEU A 58 -25.16 -1.35 -3.35
CA LEU A 58 -23.94 -0.56 -3.13
C LEU A 58 -22.81 -1.42 -2.58
N LEU A 59 -23.10 -2.34 -1.63
CA LEU A 59 -22.11 -3.30 -1.13
C LEU A 59 -21.56 -4.20 -2.23
N LYS A 60 -22.41 -4.71 -3.12
CA LYS A 60 -21.97 -5.56 -4.24
C LYS A 60 -21.14 -4.78 -5.25
N ASP A 61 -21.53 -3.54 -5.53
CA ASP A 61 -20.83 -2.68 -6.48
C ASP A 61 -19.44 -2.30 -5.93
N SER A 62 -19.36 -1.97 -4.63
CA SER A 62 -18.09 -1.71 -3.93
C SER A 62 -17.21 -2.96 -3.93
N ALA A 63 -17.73 -4.12 -3.53
CA ALA A 63 -16.96 -5.37 -3.55
C ALA A 63 -16.50 -5.78 -4.96
N GLY A 64 -17.29 -5.44 -5.98
CA GLY A 64 -16.92 -5.62 -7.39
C GLY A 64 -15.75 -4.71 -7.80
N ALA A 65 -15.80 -3.44 -7.40
CA ALA A 65 -14.74 -2.47 -7.62
C ALA A 65 -13.45 -2.88 -6.89
N ASP A 66 -13.52 -3.23 -5.61
CA ASP A 66 -12.39 -3.71 -4.82
C ASP A 66 -11.71 -4.91 -5.46
N LYS A 67 -12.50 -5.86 -5.99
CA LYS A 67 -11.97 -7.02 -6.70
C LYS A 67 -11.27 -6.65 -8.00
N ALA A 68 -11.82 -5.72 -8.77
CA ALA A 68 -11.23 -5.26 -10.01
C ALA A 68 -9.90 -4.54 -9.77
N ILE A 69 -9.85 -3.66 -8.76
CA ILE A 69 -8.64 -2.94 -8.34
C ILE A 69 -7.58 -3.93 -7.85
N THR A 70 -7.96 -4.88 -7.01
CA THR A 70 -7.08 -5.94 -6.53
C THR A 70 -6.47 -6.73 -7.69
N GLN A 71 -7.28 -7.11 -8.69
CA GLN A 71 -6.80 -7.83 -9.87
C GLN A 71 -5.87 -6.97 -10.74
N ALA A 72 -6.15 -5.67 -10.87
CA ALA A 72 -5.29 -4.73 -11.57
C ALA A 72 -3.92 -4.63 -10.87
N LEU A 73 -3.92 -4.43 -9.56
CA LEU A 73 -2.69 -4.36 -8.75
C LEU A 73 -1.86 -5.66 -8.85
N TYR A 74 -2.50 -6.84 -8.80
CA TYR A 74 -1.80 -8.12 -8.99
C TYR A 74 -1.12 -8.25 -10.36
N ARG A 75 -1.84 -7.83 -11.42
CA ARG A 75 -1.30 -7.86 -12.78
C ARG A 75 -0.09 -6.94 -12.90
N ASP A 76 -0.22 -5.72 -12.39
CA ASP A 76 0.80 -4.69 -12.48
C ASP A 76 2.01 -5.05 -11.60
N TYR A 77 1.78 -5.60 -10.41
CA TYR A 77 2.83 -6.13 -9.53
C TYR A 77 3.67 -7.23 -10.21
N ARG A 78 3.02 -8.18 -10.91
CA ARG A 78 3.75 -9.22 -11.66
C ARG A 78 4.60 -8.61 -12.77
N GLN A 79 4.08 -7.62 -13.47
CA GLN A 79 4.81 -6.93 -14.52
C GLN A 79 6.01 -6.16 -13.96
N TRP A 80 5.83 -5.44 -12.85
CA TRP A 80 6.92 -4.73 -12.19
C TRP A 80 7.99 -5.68 -11.67
N ARG A 81 7.59 -6.79 -11.06
CA ARG A 81 8.53 -7.83 -10.62
C ARG A 81 9.37 -8.35 -11.78
N GLN A 82 8.75 -8.65 -12.90
CA GLN A 82 9.47 -9.13 -14.08
C GLN A 82 10.43 -8.07 -14.64
N THR A 83 9.98 -6.83 -14.75
CA THR A 83 10.81 -5.70 -15.20
C THR A 83 12.02 -5.51 -14.28
N LEU A 84 11.82 -5.58 -12.96
CA LEU A 84 12.88 -5.42 -11.98
C LEU A 84 13.89 -6.57 -12.04
N ILE A 85 13.44 -7.82 -12.19
CA ILE A 85 14.32 -8.99 -12.36
C ILE A 85 15.21 -8.82 -13.60
N ILE A 86 14.63 -8.39 -14.73
CA ILE A 86 15.38 -8.18 -15.97
C ILE A 86 16.43 -7.08 -15.79
N ALA A 87 16.02 -5.94 -15.19
CA ALA A 87 16.94 -4.82 -14.98
C ALA A 87 18.10 -5.21 -14.04
N LEU A 88 17.82 -5.90 -12.94
CA LEU A 88 18.84 -6.39 -12.02
C LEU A 88 19.77 -7.40 -12.67
N ALA A 89 19.24 -8.38 -13.41
CA ALA A 89 20.07 -9.39 -14.09
C ALA A 89 21.01 -8.78 -15.14
N GLN A 90 20.55 -7.77 -15.88
CA GLN A 90 21.35 -7.07 -16.88
C GLN A 90 22.52 -6.27 -16.28
N HIS A 91 22.30 -5.69 -15.09
CA HIS A 91 23.30 -4.80 -14.47
C HIS A 91 24.15 -5.52 -13.40
N ASN A 92 23.85 -6.78 -13.09
CA ASN A 92 24.57 -7.60 -12.12
C ASN A 92 24.87 -9.00 -12.69
N PRO A 93 25.64 -9.11 -13.78
CA PRO A 93 25.85 -10.37 -14.51
C PRO A 93 26.55 -11.44 -13.68
N ASP A 94 27.32 -11.06 -12.68
CA ASP A 94 28.04 -11.97 -11.79
C ASP A 94 27.18 -12.52 -10.64
N SER A 95 25.96 -11.99 -10.45
CA SER A 95 25.06 -12.44 -9.41
C SER A 95 24.29 -13.69 -9.83
N PRO A 96 24.14 -14.70 -8.96
CA PRO A 96 23.33 -15.87 -9.23
C PRO A 96 21.87 -15.46 -9.55
N PHE A 97 21.28 -16.02 -10.60
CA PHE A 97 19.92 -15.63 -11.01
C PHE A 97 18.86 -15.86 -9.95
N ALA A 98 19.00 -16.93 -9.14
CA ALA A 98 18.12 -17.17 -8.00
C ALA A 98 18.18 -16.02 -6.98
N SER A 99 19.38 -15.52 -6.69
CA SER A 99 19.59 -14.37 -5.81
C SER A 99 18.96 -13.09 -6.39
N ILE A 100 19.06 -12.87 -7.69
CA ILE A 100 18.42 -11.75 -8.38
C ILE A 100 16.88 -11.79 -8.18
N ILE A 101 16.27 -12.97 -8.33
CA ILE A 101 14.82 -13.14 -8.14
C ILE A 101 14.42 -12.81 -6.71
N GLU A 102 15.14 -13.34 -5.73
CA GLU A 102 14.89 -13.11 -4.30
C GLU A 102 15.02 -11.63 -3.93
N HIS A 103 16.09 -10.96 -4.38
CA HIS A 103 16.29 -9.55 -4.07
C HIS A 103 15.32 -8.64 -4.83
N ALA A 104 14.96 -8.96 -6.08
CA ALA A 104 13.91 -8.25 -6.80
C ALA A 104 12.58 -8.30 -6.04
N GLN A 105 12.23 -9.46 -5.49
CA GLN A 105 11.06 -9.63 -4.65
C GLN A 105 11.15 -8.77 -3.40
N THR A 106 12.24 -8.85 -2.67
CA THR A 106 12.47 -8.07 -1.43
C THR A 106 12.38 -6.56 -1.69
N ILE A 107 12.98 -6.07 -2.79
CA ILE A 107 12.93 -4.66 -3.17
C ILE A 107 11.48 -4.23 -3.42
N LEU A 108 10.74 -5.02 -4.20
CA LEU A 108 9.36 -4.69 -4.55
C LEU A 108 8.43 -4.72 -3.34
N ASP A 109 8.63 -5.69 -2.44
CA ASP A 109 7.88 -5.78 -1.18
C ASP A 109 8.16 -4.58 -0.26
N ARG A 110 9.41 -4.11 -0.18
CA ARG A 110 9.77 -2.89 0.55
C ARG A 110 9.06 -1.66 -0.02
N VAL A 111 9.06 -1.50 -1.33
CA VAL A 111 8.42 -0.35 -1.99
C VAL A 111 6.90 -0.39 -1.81
N LEU A 112 6.29 -1.57 -1.97
CA LEU A 112 4.86 -1.76 -1.73
C LEU A 112 4.46 -1.44 -0.29
N PHE A 113 5.27 -1.87 0.69
CA PHE A 113 5.06 -1.53 2.09
C PHE A 113 5.11 -0.01 2.31
N ILE A 114 6.09 0.69 1.71
CA ILE A 114 6.23 2.14 1.85
C ILE A 114 5.03 2.85 1.26
N ALA A 115 4.60 2.49 0.05
CA ALA A 115 3.42 3.07 -0.60
C ALA A 115 2.17 2.93 0.28
N PHE A 116 1.94 1.73 0.80
CA PHE A 116 0.84 1.48 1.72
C PHE A 116 0.96 2.30 3.03
N ALA A 117 2.17 2.40 3.59
CA ALA A 117 2.39 3.11 4.84
C ALA A 117 2.24 4.64 4.68
N GLU A 118 2.57 5.20 3.51
CA GLU A 118 2.30 6.59 3.16
C GLU A 118 0.79 6.88 3.17
N ASP A 119 0.01 6.07 2.48
CA ASP A 119 -1.43 6.27 2.34
C ASP A 119 -2.20 6.05 3.64
N ARG A 120 -1.59 5.32 4.59
CA ARG A 120 -2.14 5.12 5.94
C ARG A 120 -1.59 6.10 6.97
N GLU A 121 -0.87 7.14 6.53
CA GLU A 121 -0.27 8.15 7.41
C GLU A 121 0.71 7.56 8.45
N LEU A 122 1.23 6.35 8.19
CA LEU A 122 2.26 5.70 9.00
C LEU A 122 3.67 6.18 8.63
N LEU A 123 3.83 6.68 7.42
CA LEU A 123 4.99 7.38 6.91
C LEU A 123 4.57 8.75 6.36
N PRO A 124 5.50 9.72 6.26
CA PRO A 124 5.22 10.99 5.62
C PRO A 124 4.73 10.81 4.19
N ALA A 125 3.77 11.63 3.77
CA ALA A 125 3.26 11.60 2.41
C ALA A 125 4.37 11.85 1.38
N HIS A 126 4.28 11.17 0.24
CA HIS A 126 5.21 11.31 -0.88
C HIS A 126 6.67 10.92 -0.61
N THR A 127 6.93 10.06 0.38
CA THR A 127 8.29 9.56 0.72
C THR A 127 8.96 8.87 -0.47
N LEU A 128 8.23 8.02 -1.23
CA LEU A 128 8.75 7.38 -2.45
C LEU A 128 9.06 8.40 -3.55
N ALA A 129 8.17 9.37 -3.76
CA ALA A 129 8.38 10.42 -4.75
C ALA A 129 9.57 11.30 -4.38
N GLN A 130 9.73 11.63 -3.11
CA GLN A 130 10.88 12.38 -2.60
C GLN A 130 12.19 11.60 -2.78
N ALA A 131 12.22 10.31 -2.44
CA ALA A 131 13.40 9.46 -2.64
C ALA A 131 13.79 9.38 -4.12
N PHE A 132 12.81 9.31 -5.02
CA PHE A 132 13.06 9.32 -6.46
C PHE A 132 13.60 10.66 -6.96
N ALA A 133 13.06 11.79 -6.49
CA ALA A 133 13.39 13.12 -6.96
C ALA A 133 14.64 13.72 -6.29
N GLN A 134 15.07 13.18 -5.15
CA GLN A 134 16.19 13.74 -4.38
C GLN A 134 17.49 13.64 -5.16
N GLN A 135 18.10 14.79 -5.42
CA GLN A 135 19.40 14.89 -6.07
C GLN A 135 20.29 15.89 -5.32
N ASN A 136 21.57 15.58 -5.25
CA ASN A 136 22.56 16.50 -4.77
C ASN A 136 23.38 17.02 -5.97
N ALA A 137 23.22 18.31 -6.29
CA ALA A 137 23.88 18.94 -7.44
C ALA A 137 25.42 18.87 -7.38
N PHE A 138 25.99 18.81 -6.18
CA PHE A 138 27.45 18.76 -5.99
C PHE A 138 28.01 17.33 -5.90
N ASN A 139 27.16 16.36 -5.62
CA ASN A 139 27.52 14.95 -5.55
C ASN A 139 26.36 14.09 -6.06
N PRO A 140 26.13 14.06 -7.38
CA PRO A 140 25.04 13.28 -7.95
C PRO A 140 25.27 11.80 -7.69
N GLN A 141 24.22 11.14 -7.18
CA GLN A 141 24.19 9.70 -6.92
C GLN A 141 23.10 9.06 -7.77
N PRO A 142 23.24 7.77 -8.14
CA PRO A 142 22.13 7.01 -8.71
C PRO A 142 20.89 7.06 -7.80
N VAL A 143 19.71 7.11 -8.38
CA VAL A 143 18.45 7.12 -7.65
C VAL A 143 18.33 5.93 -6.70
N TRP A 144 18.89 4.79 -7.07
CA TRP A 144 18.93 3.59 -6.24
C TRP A 144 19.58 3.81 -4.86
N GLU A 145 20.62 4.66 -4.77
CA GLU A 145 21.26 5.00 -3.49
C GLU A 145 20.28 5.69 -2.53
N ASN A 146 19.38 6.52 -3.04
CA ASN A 146 18.35 7.16 -2.24
C ASN A 146 17.37 6.13 -1.65
N PHE A 147 16.95 5.14 -2.45
CA PHE A 147 16.10 4.06 -1.98
C PHE A 147 16.78 3.18 -0.94
N LYS A 148 18.05 2.84 -1.13
CA LYS A 148 18.84 2.15 -0.09
C LYS A 148 18.92 2.96 1.20
N GLY A 149 19.09 4.29 1.09
CA GLY A 149 19.04 5.21 2.21
C GLY A 149 17.69 5.20 2.91
N LEU A 150 16.61 5.28 2.15
CA LEU A 150 15.24 5.22 2.66
C LEU A 150 14.95 3.90 3.40
N PHE A 151 15.37 2.76 2.84
CA PHE A 151 15.19 1.45 3.50
C PHE A 151 15.93 1.39 4.85
N ARG A 152 17.14 1.97 4.94
CA ARG A 152 17.87 2.08 6.21
C ARG A 152 17.16 3.00 7.21
N PHE A 153 16.56 4.10 6.75
CA PHE A 153 15.79 4.99 7.62
C PHE A 153 14.51 4.31 8.16
N ILE A 154 13.86 3.47 7.37
CA ILE A 154 12.71 2.71 7.85
C ILE A 154 13.13 1.63 8.84
N ASP A 155 14.26 0.93 8.61
CA ASP A 155 14.78 -0.07 9.55
C ASP A 155 15.17 0.55 10.91
N LYS A 156 15.85 1.69 10.90
CA LYS A 156 16.44 2.33 12.10
C LYS A 156 15.59 3.46 12.69
N GLY A 157 14.69 4.01 11.92
CA GLY A 157 14.01 5.26 12.19
C GLY A 157 14.87 6.48 11.82
N ASN A 158 14.16 7.57 11.47
CA ASN A 158 14.78 8.88 11.26
C ASN A 158 13.86 9.98 11.80
N PRO A 159 14.07 10.45 13.05
CA PRO A 159 13.21 11.46 13.65
C PRO A 159 13.18 12.79 12.89
N ALA A 160 14.29 13.16 12.23
CA ALA A 160 14.37 14.41 11.44
C ALA A 160 13.45 14.38 10.20
N LEU A 161 13.15 13.19 9.69
CA LEU A 161 12.23 12.97 8.57
C LEU A 161 10.86 12.43 9.04
N HIS A 162 10.61 12.38 10.33
CA HIS A 162 9.39 11.78 10.91
C HIS A 162 9.14 10.33 10.50
N ILE A 163 10.22 9.57 10.26
CA ILE A 163 10.14 8.16 9.91
C ILE A 163 10.34 7.32 11.18
N PRO A 164 9.33 6.57 11.66
CA PRO A 164 9.48 5.65 12.78
C PRO A 164 10.31 4.43 12.40
N ALA A 165 10.95 3.77 13.37
CA ALA A 165 11.65 2.51 13.14
C ALA A 165 10.67 1.35 13.00
N TYR A 166 10.82 0.55 11.94
CA TYR A 166 10.04 -0.64 11.68
C TYR A 166 10.88 -1.90 11.88
N ASN A 167 10.63 -2.61 12.98
CA ASN A 167 11.39 -3.80 13.39
C ASN A 167 10.90 -5.12 12.74
N GLY A 168 10.20 -5.07 11.60
CA GLY A 168 9.53 -6.21 10.98
C GLY A 168 10.42 -7.17 10.17
N GLY A 169 11.73 -6.95 10.12
CA GLY A 169 12.66 -7.81 9.36
C GLY A 169 12.72 -7.54 7.86
N LEU A 170 11.66 -7.03 7.23
CA LEU A 170 11.62 -6.72 5.80
C LEU A 170 12.71 -5.72 5.38
N PHE A 171 12.97 -4.70 6.21
CA PHE A 171 13.96 -3.65 5.95
C PHE A 171 15.34 -3.93 6.55
N ARG A 172 15.56 -5.13 7.13
CA ARG A 172 16.88 -5.51 7.66
C ARG A 172 17.96 -5.30 6.61
N ALA A 173 19.12 -4.78 7.05
CA ALA A 173 20.27 -4.61 6.19
C ALA A 173 20.68 -5.93 5.52
N ASP A 174 20.86 -5.88 4.21
CA ASP A 174 21.28 -7.00 3.37
C ASP A 174 22.44 -6.54 2.49
N PRO A 175 23.68 -6.94 2.81
CA PRO A 175 24.85 -6.50 2.06
C PRO A 175 24.83 -6.91 0.58
N VAL A 176 24.18 -8.02 0.23
CA VAL A 176 24.07 -8.47 -1.15
C VAL A 176 23.11 -7.56 -1.90
N LEU A 177 21.92 -7.31 -1.35
CA LEU A 177 20.94 -6.38 -1.91
C LEU A 177 21.54 -4.97 -2.04
N ASP A 178 22.25 -4.51 -1.01
CA ASP A 178 22.88 -3.18 -0.99
C ASP A 178 24.00 -3.03 -2.04
N SER A 179 24.64 -4.14 -2.45
CA SER A 179 25.65 -4.15 -3.51
C SER A 179 25.11 -4.14 -4.93
N LEU A 180 23.81 -4.46 -5.11
CA LEU A 180 23.19 -4.52 -6.42
C LEU A 180 23.14 -3.15 -7.09
N ILE A 181 23.36 -3.18 -8.40
CA ILE A 181 23.24 -2.01 -9.29
C ILE A 181 21.85 -2.04 -9.91
N LEU A 182 21.11 -0.94 -9.73
CA LEU A 182 19.80 -0.74 -10.35
C LEU A 182 19.81 0.61 -11.07
N PRO A 183 19.51 0.65 -12.39
CA PRO A 183 19.50 1.90 -13.14
C PRO A 183 18.31 2.78 -12.75
N ASP A 184 18.46 4.09 -12.90
CA ASP A 184 17.45 5.08 -12.53
C ASP A 184 16.11 4.86 -13.24
N ASP A 185 16.15 4.39 -14.49
CA ASP A 185 14.94 4.06 -15.25
C ASP A 185 14.13 2.93 -14.62
N ALA A 186 14.78 1.94 -14.04
CA ALA A 186 14.09 0.87 -13.32
C ALA A 186 13.50 1.39 -11.99
N CYS A 187 14.09 2.40 -11.36
CA CYS A 187 13.53 3.02 -10.15
C CYS A 187 12.24 3.80 -10.42
N ARG A 188 11.89 4.13 -11.68
CA ARG A 188 10.62 4.80 -12.03
C ARG A 188 9.40 3.97 -11.65
N LEU A 189 9.54 2.63 -11.68
CA LEU A 189 8.44 1.76 -11.26
C LEU A 189 8.07 1.94 -9.78
N PHE A 190 9.01 2.35 -8.93
CA PHE A 190 8.76 2.62 -7.52
C PHE A 190 7.86 3.86 -7.33
N LYS A 191 8.06 4.88 -8.17
CA LYS A 191 7.18 6.04 -8.20
C LYS A 191 5.78 5.65 -8.66
N ALA A 192 5.65 4.85 -9.74
CA ALA A 192 4.37 4.40 -10.25
C ALA A 192 3.58 3.58 -9.21
N LEU A 193 4.27 2.79 -8.39
CA LEU A 193 3.66 2.03 -7.31
C LEU A 193 3.15 2.96 -6.20
N GLY A 194 3.84 4.05 -5.91
CA GLY A 194 3.39 5.08 -4.95
C GLY A 194 2.23 5.94 -5.45
N GLU A 195 1.78 5.79 -6.70
CA GLU A 195 0.61 6.47 -7.26
C GLU A 195 -0.71 5.67 -7.06
N TYR A 196 -0.64 4.44 -6.52
CA TYR A 196 -1.83 3.67 -6.15
C TYR A 196 -2.45 4.21 -4.86
N ASP A 197 -3.77 4.29 -4.82
CA ASP A 197 -4.52 4.66 -3.62
C ASP A 197 -4.80 3.43 -2.75
N PHE A 198 -3.89 3.15 -1.82
CA PHE A 198 -4.04 2.05 -0.86
C PHE A 198 -4.98 2.40 0.30
N ALA A 199 -5.33 3.67 0.50
CA ALA A 199 -6.21 4.08 1.59
C ALA A 199 -7.66 3.74 1.29
N SER A 200 -8.13 4.05 0.08
CA SER A 200 -9.52 3.88 -0.33
C SER A 200 -9.76 2.63 -1.19
N GLU A 201 -8.74 2.20 -1.97
CA GLU A 201 -8.91 1.19 -3.01
C GLU A 201 -8.38 -0.20 -2.62
N VAL A 202 -7.41 -0.30 -1.70
CA VAL A 202 -6.73 -1.56 -1.39
C VAL A 202 -6.76 -1.87 0.10
N GLY A 203 -7.56 -2.86 0.50
CA GLY A 203 -7.61 -3.32 1.88
C GLY A 203 -6.31 -4.03 2.33
N VAL A 204 -6.03 -4.03 3.65
CA VAL A 204 -4.88 -4.72 4.27
C VAL A 204 -4.79 -6.20 3.86
N ASN A 205 -5.94 -6.85 3.63
CA ASN A 205 -6.01 -8.25 3.20
C ASN A 205 -5.39 -8.46 1.81
N VAL A 206 -5.46 -7.47 0.93
CA VAL A 206 -4.90 -7.54 -0.43
C VAL A 206 -3.38 -7.56 -0.37
N LEU A 207 -2.78 -6.74 0.51
CA LEU A 207 -1.34 -6.76 0.74
C LEU A 207 -0.88 -8.11 1.30
N GLY A 208 -1.59 -8.67 2.28
CA GLY A 208 -1.32 -10.00 2.81
C GLY A 208 -1.29 -11.05 1.70
N HIS A 209 -2.26 -11.03 0.79
CA HIS A 209 -2.30 -11.93 -0.36
C HIS A 209 -1.17 -11.69 -1.38
N ILE A 210 -0.78 -10.43 -1.62
CA ILE A 210 0.36 -10.14 -2.50
C ILE A 210 1.64 -10.73 -1.91
N PHE A 211 1.89 -10.51 -0.62
CA PHE A 211 3.06 -11.07 0.08
C PHE A 211 3.03 -12.61 0.11
N GLU A 212 1.88 -13.25 0.34
CA GLU A 212 1.74 -14.71 0.31
C GLU A 212 1.99 -15.30 -1.08
N GLN A 213 1.46 -14.68 -2.14
CA GLN A 213 1.68 -15.14 -3.51
C GLN A 213 3.07 -14.85 -4.06
N SER A 214 3.80 -13.96 -3.43
CA SER A 214 5.17 -13.64 -3.82
C SER A 214 6.19 -14.69 -3.37
N ILE A 215 5.81 -15.53 -2.38
CA ILE A 215 6.66 -16.59 -1.80
C ILE A 215 6.56 -17.90 -2.62
N THR A 216 5.60 -18.03 -3.53
CA THR A 216 5.40 -19.22 -4.37
C THR A 216 5.95 -19.01 -5.77
#